data_27124bd05f4cfc9f1d4d8590c1d934c2
#
_entry.id   27124bd05f4cfc9f1d4d8590c1d934c2
#
_cell.length_a   1.000
_cell.length_b   1.000
_cell.length_c   1.000
_cell.angle_alpha   90.00
_cell.angle_beta   90.00
_cell.angle_gamma   90.00
#
_symmetry.space_group_name_H-M   'P 1'
#
loop_
_entity.id
_entity.type
_entity.pdbx_description
1 polymer ?
#
loop_
_entity_poly.entity_id
_entity_poly.type
_entity_poly.pdbx_seq_one_letter_code
_entity_poly.pdbx_strand_id
1 'polypeptide(L)'
;METGSQVIFKDVLNFLEIKNIVFDFENGKTSSLQIERISEKEFICFSSSPIVPLGTLIIETDSGFFPVKCFAHSLSYSYYIGEYRIEFLETLPKFLIKKIREYNALIKKSNRRSEERYDVGLKKWKDFLLERADQRLIISKTENIRCILTNVSFHGALLTGESSRLKVNEGVVYLAMRFTSPMETVIQPAVICRIENRTNELSRYSLKFIEPYSLSWQKRIEAFGER
;
A
#
# COMPACT_ATOMS: atom_id res chain seq x y z
N MET A 1 12.31 -23.12 -1.22
CA MET A 1 11.07 -22.87 -0.42
C MET A 1 10.61 -21.47 -0.76
N GLU A 2 9.63 -21.38 -1.63
CA GLU A 2 9.05 -20.09 -1.98
C GLU A 2 8.23 -19.60 -0.79
N THR A 3 8.76 -18.60 -0.12
CA THR A 3 8.05 -17.84 0.91
C THR A 3 6.82 -17.24 0.28
N GLY A 4 5.66 -17.57 0.82
CA GLY A 4 4.35 -17.10 0.35
C GLY A 4 4.35 -15.59 0.14
N SER A 5 4.59 -15.19 -1.09
CA SER A 5 4.66 -13.79 -1.47
C SER A 5 3.29 -13.17 -1.31
N GLN A 6 3.25 -12.03 -0.67
CA GLN A 6 2.15 -11.11 -0.89
C GLN A 6 1.95 -10.98 -2.37
N VAL A 7 0.74 -11.27 -2.83
CA VAL A 7 0.38 -11.01 -4.22
C VAL A 7 0.47 -9.50 -4.41
N ILE A 8 1.36 -9.09 -5.27
CA ILE A 8 1.75 -7.71 -5.48
C ILE A 8 0.76 -7.08 -6.43
N PHE A 9 0.60 -5.78 -6.35
CA PHE A 9 -0.32 -5.05 -7.20
C PHE A 9 -0.05 -5.28 -8.70
N LYS A 10 1.21 -5.31 -9.13
CA LYS A 10 1.54 -5.63 -10.53
C LYS A 10 1.10 -7.05 -10.90
N ASP A 11 1.23 -7.99 -9.97
CA ASP A 11 0.71 -9.34 -10.13
C ASP A 11 -0.82 -9.35 -10.10
N VAL A 12 -1.46 -8.46 -9.33
CA VAL A 12 -2.92 -8.27 -9.36
C VAL A 12 -3.36 -7.78 -10.73
N LEU A 13 -2.76 -6.71 -11.24
CA LEU A 13 -3.10 -6.19 -12.56
C LEU A 13 -2.84 -7.24 -13.65
N ASN A 14 -1.70 -7.93 -13.60
CA ASN A 14 -1.37 -9.00 -14.52
C ASN A 14 -2.37 -10.17 -14.43
N PHE A 15 -2.71 -10.60 -13.20
CA PHE A 15 -3.72 -11.63 -12.98
C PHE A 15 -5.10 -11.25 -13.51
N LEU A 16 -5.48 -9.99 -13.32
CA LEU A 16 -6.74 -9.45 -13.83
C LEU A 16 -6.68 -9.10 -15.33
N GLU A 17 -5.50 -9.25 -15.96
CA GLU A 17 -5.24 -8.83 -17.37
C GLU A 17 -5.48 -7.33 -17.58
N ILE A 18 -5.22 -6.54 -16.55
CA ILE A 18 -5.33 -5.09 -16.59
C ILE A 18 -3.95 -4.50 -16.86
N LYS A 19 -3.83 -3.74 -17.94
CA LYS A 19 -2.59 -3.04 -18.32
C LYS A 19 -2.40 -1.77 -17.50
N ASN A 20 -3.49 -1.03 -17.33
CA ASN A 20 -3.46 0.25 -16.67
C ASN A 20 -4.84 0.58 -16.04
N ILE A 21 -4.83 1.40 -15.00
CA ILE A 21 -6.04 1.99 -14.41
C ILE A 21 -5.74 3.46 -14.15
N VAL A 22 -6.55 4.33 -14.72
CA VAL A 22 -6.48 5.76 -14.49
C VAL A 22 -7.85 6.31 -14.09
N PHE A 23 -7.83 7.30 -13.21
CA PHE A 23 -9.01 8.08 -12.90
C PHE A 23 -9.04 9.29 -13.82
N ASP A 24 -10.08 9.40 -14.62
CA ASP A 24 -10.31 10.51 -15.50
C ASP A 24 -11.25 11.52 -14.83
N PHE A 25 -10.73 12.75 -14.71
CA PHE A 25 -11.49 13.89 -14.24
C PHE A 25 -12.24 14.48 -15.44
N GLU A 26 -13.47 14.89 -15.26
CA GLU A 26 -14.30 15.50 -16.34
C GLU A 26 -13.63 16.68 -17.05
N ASN A 27 -12.52 17.19 -16.55
CA ASN A 27 -11.73 18.29 -17.14
C ASN A 27 -10.57 17.83 -18.03
N GLY A 28 -10.50 16.53 -18.39
CA GLY A 28 -9.45 15.94 -19.23
C GLY A 28 -8.11 15.71 -18.53
N LYS A 29 -8.05 15.88 -17.20
CA LYS A 29 -6.89 15.44 -16.42
C LYS A 29 -7.07 13.99 -16.00
N THR A 30 -5.96 13.27 -15.90
CA THR A 30 -5.94 11.88 -15.42
C THR A 30 -5.02 11.73 -14.23
N SER A 31 -5.33 10.80 -13.34
CA SER A 31 -4.46 10.41 -12.24
C SER A 31 -4.24 8.90 -12.24
N SER A 32 -2.99 8.50 -12.16
CA SER A 32 -2.63 7.09 -11.97
C SER A 32 -2.96 6.66 -10.54
N LEU A 33 -3.54 5.48 -10.41
CA LEU A 33 -3.97 4.92 -9.13
C LEU A 33 -3.12 3.71 -8.74
N GLN A 34 -2.68 3.70 -7.51
CA GLN A 34 -2.11 2.50 -6.89
C GLN A 34 -3.19 1.77 -6.12
N ILE A 35 -3.70 0.66 -6.68
CA ILE A 35 -4.74 -0.13 -6.01
C ILE A 35 -4.13 -0.95 -4.88
N GLU A 36 -4.75 -0.87 -3.72
CA GLU A 36 -4.40 -1.65 -2.53
C GLU A 36 -5.27 -2.90 -2.40
N ARG A 37 -6.57 -2.74 -2.58
CA ARG A 37 -7.57 -3.80 -2.50
C ARG A 37 -8.60 -3.62 -3.60
N ILE A 38 -9.10 -4.72 -4.13
CA ILE A 38 -10.13 -4.71 -5.15
C ILE A 38 -11.25 -5.70 -4.81
N SER A 39 -12.48 -5.27 -5.02
CA SER A 39 -13.70 -6.08 -4.96
C SER A 39 -14.56 -5.86 -6.20
N GLU A 40 -15.69 -6.52 -6.27
CA GLU A 40 -16.65 -6.34 -7.38
C GLU A 40 -17.36 -4.99 -7.36
N LYS A 41 -17.40 -4.31 -6.23
CA LYS A 41 -18.14 -3.06 -6.02
C LYS A 41 -17.25 -1.84 -5.84
N GLU A 42 -16.03 -2.06 -5.34
CA GLU A 42 -15.14 -0.98 -4.97
C GLU A 42 -13.68 -1.42 -4.99
N PHE A 43 -12.78 -0.45 -4.98
CA PHE A 43 -11.40 -0.68 -4.61
C PHE A 43 -10.88 0.44 -3.68
N ILE A 44 -9.82 0.10 -2.95
CA ILE A 44 -9.05 1.05 -2.16
C ILE A 44 -7.74 1.32 -2.90
N CYS A 45 -7.41 2.58 -3.06
CA CYS A 45 -6.20 3.00 -3.78
C CYS A 45 -5.49 4.17 -3.11
N PHE A 46 -4.24 4.34 -3.49
CA PHE A 46 -3.46 5.55 -3.24
C PHE A 46 -3.34 6.37 -4.53
N SER A 47 -3.29 7.69 -4.37
CA SER A 47 -3.00 8.64 -5.45
C SER A 47 -2.07 9.73 -4.93
N SER A 48 -1.11 10.14 -5.75
CA SER A 48 -0.26 11.32 -5.50
C SER A 48 -0.98 12.64 -5.77
N SER A 49 -2.12 12.58 -6.47
CA SER A 49 -2.95 13.74 -6.77
C SER A 49 -4.31 13.64 -6.08
N PRO A 50 -4.90 14.74 -5.63
CA PRO A 50 -6.25 14.75 -5.11
C PRO A 50 -7.25 14.22 -6.14
N ILE A 51 -8.14 13.33 -5.72
CA ILE A 51 -9.21 12.76 -6.56
C ILE A 51 -10.52 13.46 -6.22
N VAL A 52 -11.22 13.93 -7.25
CA VAL A 52 -12.56 14.50 -7.09
C VAL A 52 -13.60 13.40 -6.81
N PRO A 53 -14.70 13.73 -6.11
CA PRO A 53 -15.67 12.71 -5.70
C PRO A 53 -16.30 11.93 -6.84
N LEU A 54 -16.57 12.57 -7.98
CA LEU A 54 -17.22 11.92 -9.13
C LEU A 54 -16.27 11.92 -10.33
N GLY A 55 -16.20 10.79 -11.03
CA GLY A 55 -15.36 10.68 -12.23
C GLY A 55 -15.53 9.34 -12.93
N THR A 56 -14.70 9.12 -13.92
CA THR A 56 -14.69 7.88 -14.70
C THR A 56 -13.36 7.15 -14.47
N LEU A 57 -13.46 5.90 -14.09
CA LEU A 57 -12.30 5.01 -14.05
C LEU A 57 -12.13 4.39 -15.42
N ILE A 58 -10.97 4.55 -16.01
CA ILE A 58 -10.63 3.91 -17.28
C ILE A 58 -9.76 2.69 -16.98
N ILE A 59 -10.29 1.52 -17.24
CA ILE A 59 -9.59 0.23 -17.08
C ILE A 59 -9.14 -0.22 -18.45
N GLU A 60 -7.83 -0.25 -18.66
CA GLU A 60 -7.21 -0.72 -19.90
C GLU A 60 -6.84 -2.20 -19.78
N THR A 61 -7.29 -3.02 -20.73
CA THR A 61 -6.98 -4.45 -20.83
C THR A 61 -6.49 -4.78 -22.24
N ASP A 62 -6.13 -6.05 -22.49
CA ASP A 62 -5.84 -6.51 -23.84
C ASP A 62 -7.06 -6.43 -24.78
N SER A 63 -8.25 -6.52 -24.21
CA SER A 63 -9.52 -6.45 -24.94
C SER A 63 -10.01 -5.04 -25.23
N GLY A 64 -9.34 -4.01 -24.71
CA GLY A 64 -9.69 -2.60 -24.91
C GLY A 64 -9.83 -1.81 -23.61
N PHE A 65 -10.49 -0.65 -23.73
CA PHE A 65 -10.73 0.28 -22.63
C PHE A 65 -12.15 0.13 -22.11
N PHE A 66 -12.28 0.05 -20.78
CA PHE A 66 -13.56 -0.06 -20.10
C PHE A 66 -13.74 1.15 -19.18
N PRO A 67 -14.49 2.17 -19.62
CA PRO A 67 -14.87 3.27 -18.75
C PRO A 67 -15.91 2.79 -17.74
N VAL A 68 -15.72 3.12 -16.47
CA VAL A 68 -16.63 2.78 -15.37
C VAL A 68 -16.87 4.03 -14.55
N LYS A 69 -18.09 4.48 -14.48
CA LYS A 69 -18.46 5.59 -13.59
C LYS A 69 -18.27 5.19 -12.14
N CYS A 70 -17.70 6.08 -11.37
CA CYS A 70 -17.38 5.79 -9.99
C CYS A 70 -17.48 7.02 -9.08
N PHE A 71 -17.61 6.76 -7.80
CA PHE A 71 -17.59 7.76 -6.75
C PHE A 71 -16.37 7.53 -5.86
N ALA A 72 -15.55 8.57 -5.69
CA ALA A 72 -14.35 8.53 -4.86
C ALA A 72 -14.62 9.14 -3.49
N HIS A 73 -14.41 8.36 -2.45
CA HIS A 73 -14.43 8.81 -1.07
C HIS A 73 -13.00 9.00 -0.59
N SER A 74 -12.61 10.21 -0.22
CA SER A 74 -11.34 10.43 0.46
C SER A 74 -11.40 9.78 1.83
N LEU A 75 -10.51 8.84 2.07
CA LEU A 75 -10.39 8.14 3.35
C LEU A 75 -9.42 8.85 4.27
N SER A 76 -8.29 9.27 3.71
CA SER A 76 -7.26 10.01 4.42
C SER A 76 -6.36 10.72 3.42
N TYR A 77 -5.72 11.80 3.82
CA TYR A 77 -4.79 12.54 3.00
C TYR A 77 -3.58 13.00 3.81
N SER A 78 -2.40 12.75 3.30
CA SER A 78 -1.14 13.31 3.75
C SER A 78 -0.63 14.30 2.70
N TYR A 79 0.40 15.09 2.97
CA TYR A 79 0.89 16.19 2.12
C TYR A 79 1.10 15.82 0.63
N TYR A 80 1.25 14.54 0.29
CA TYR A 80 1.61 14.08 -1.06
C TYR A 80 0.99 12.73 -1.45
N ILE A 81 0.22 12.08 -0.57
CA ILE A 81 -0.48 10.82 -0.87
C ILE A 81 -1.86 10.86 -0.24
N GLY A 82 -2.88 10.62 -1.03
CA GLY A 82 -4.25 10.39 -0.58
C GLY A 82 -4.61 8.91 -0.67
N GLU A 83 -5.35 8.42 0.32
CA GLU A 83 -6.02 7.12 0.29
C GLU A 83 -7.49 7.32 -0.05
N TYR A 84 -7.98 6.58 -1.02
CA TYR A 84 -9.33 6.72 -1.54
C TYR A 84 -10.02 5.36 -1.61
N ARG A 85 -11.30 5.35 -1.32
CA ARG A 85 -12.23 4.28 -1.68
C ARG A 85 -12.98 4.70 -2.93
N ILE A 86 -12.81 3.95 -4.00
CA ILE A 86 -13.50 4.17 -5.27
C ILE A 86 -14.63 3.16 -5.39
N GLU A 87 -15.84 3.64 -5.33
CA GLU A 87 -17.07 2.82 -5.46
C GLU A 87 -17.52 2.86 -6.91
N PHE A 88 -17.77 1.69 -7.50
CA PHE A 88 -18.31 1.60 -8.86
C PHE A 88 -19.79 1.90 -8.86
N LEU A 89 -20.21 2.87 -9.67
CA LEU A 89 -21.63 3.20 -9.89
C LEU A 89 -22.27 2.31 -10.96
N GLU A 90 -21.43 1.59 -11.71
CA GLU A 90 -21.83 0.68 -12.78
C GLU A 90 -21.22 -0.70 -12.53
N THR A 91 -21.85 -1.70 -13.13
CA THR A 91 -21.36 -3.09 -13.03
C THR A 91 -20.12 -3.26 -13.89
N LEU A 92 -19.06 -3.79 -13.31
CA LEU A 92 -17.85 -4.16 -14.03
C LEU A 92 -18.13 -5.23 -15.11
N PRO A 93 -17.33 -5.31 -16.17
CA PRO A 93 -17.42 -6.39 -17.16
C PRO A 93 -17.39 -7.78 -16.51
N LYS A 94 -18.25 -8.69 -16.96
CA LYS A 94 -18.41 -10.04 -16.36
C LYS A 94 -17.10 -10.81 -16.23
N PHE A 95 -16.22 -10.70 -17.24
CA PHE A 95 -14.92 -11.36 -17.20
C PHE A 95 -14.04 -10.84 -16.07
N LEU A 96 -14.06 -9.52 -15.82
CA LEU A 96 -13.29 -8.88 -14.77
C LEU A 96 -13.83 -9.25 -13.38
N ILE A 97 -15.15 -9.29 -13.21
CA ILE A 97 -15.79 -9.77 -11.98
C ILE A 97 -15.35 -11.20 -11.67
N LYS A 98 -15.35 -12.09 -12.68
CA LYS A 98 -14.89 -13.47 -12.51
C LYS A 98 -13.45 -13.53 -12.03
N LYS A 99 -12.56 -12.78 -12.66
CA LYS A 99 -11.13 -12.72 -12.28
C LYS A 99 -10.91 -12.13 -10.89
N ILE A 100 -11.66 -11.09 -10.51
CA ILE A 100 -11.62 -10.52 -9.15
C ILE A 100 -12.01 -11.58 -8.10
N ARG A 101 -13.04 -12.38 -8.36
CA ARG A 101 -13.45 -13.48 -7.47
C ARG A 101 -12.36 -14.54 -7.33
N GLU A 102 -11.79 -14.97 -8.46
CA GLU A 102 -10.68 -15.94 -8.47
C GLU A 102 -9.47 -15.41 -7.69
N TYR A 103 -9.08 -14.16 -7.92
CA TYR A 103 -8.01 -13.48 -7.20
C TYR A 103 -8.26 -13.45 -5.68
N ASN A 104 -9.46 -13.01 -5.26
CA ASN A 104 -9.81 -12.93 -3.84
C ASN A 104 -9.84 -14.32 -3.17
N ALA A 105 -10.23 -15.36 -3.92
CA ALA A 105 -10.18 -16.74 -3.42
C ALA A 105 -8.73 -17.24 -3.22
N LEU A 106 -7.80 -16.87 -4.13
CA LEU A 106 -6.38 -17.20 -3.99
C LEU A 106 -5.75 -16.49 -2.79
N ILE A 107 -6.05 -15.21 -2.57
CA ILE A 107 -5.56 -14.48 -1.40
C ILE A 107 -6.03 -15.13 -0.10
N LYS A 108 -7.30 -15.51 -0.01
CA LYS A 108 -7.82 -16.22 1.18
C LYS A 108 -7.09 -17.52 1.46
N LYS A 109 -6.64 -18.24 0.42
CA LYS A 109 -5.86 -19.48 0.57
C LYS A 109 -4.40 -19.20 0.96
N SER A 110 -3.80 -18.11 0.45
CA SER A 110 -2.39 -17.77 0.72
C SER A 110 -2.17 -17.11 2.08
N ASN A 111 -3.22 -16.56 2.69
CA ASN A 111 -3.15 -15.85 3.99
C ASN A 111 -3.00 -16.76 5.21
N ARG A 112 -2.65 -18.04 5.05
CA ARG A 112 -2.20 -18.90 6.15
C ARG A 112 -0.74 -18.59 6.52
N ARG A 113 -0.51 -17.37 6.98
CA ARG A 113 0.81 -16.97 7.49
C ARG A 113 0.93 -17.38 8.94
N SER A 114 2.14 -17.76 9.33
CA SER A 114 2.49 -18.08 10.72
C SER A 114 2.61 -16.82 11.60
N GLU A 115 2.56 -15.62 11.04
CA GLU A 115 2.77 -14.36 11.75
C GLU A 115 1.60 -13.40 11.53
N GLU A 116 1.12 -12.83 12.61
CA GLU A 116 0.07 -11.81 12.59
C GLU A 116 0.59 -10.49 12.02
N ARG A 117 -0.24 -9.84 11.20
CA ARG A 117 0.05 -8.54 10.60
C ARG A 117 -1.06 -7.57 10.91
N TYR A 118 -0.64 -6.38 11.27
CA TYR A 118 -1.53 -5.30 11.65
C TYR A 118 -1.59 -4.26 10.55
N ASP A 119 -2.80 -3.99 10.04
CA ASP A 119 -3.03 -2.90 9.10
C ASP A 119 -2.92 -1.57 9.85
N VAL A 120 -2.06 -0.70 9.38
CA VAL A 120 -1.86 0.65 9.93
C VAL A 120 -2.50 1.69 9.00
N GLY A 121 -1.94 1.87 7.81
CA GLY A 121 -2.45 2.78 6.78
C GLY A 121 -2.71 4.21 7.26
N LEU A 122 -3.31 5.00 6.39
CA LEU A 122 -3.66 6.39 6.71
C LEU A 122 -4.83 6.52 7.70
N LYS A 123 -5.60 5.47 7.93
CA LYS A 123 -6.74 5.50 8.87
C LYS A 123 -6.37 5.12 10.30
N LYS A 124 -5.50 4.13 10.45
CA LYS A 124 -5.22 3.48 11.74
C LYS A 124 -3.90 3.91 12.38
N TRP A 125 -3.17 4.85 11.77
CA TRP A 125 -1.89 5.29 12.33
C TRP A 125 -2.02 5.85 13.76
N LYS A 126 -3.14 6.50 14.08
CA LYS A 126 -3.43 6.99 15.44
C LYS A 126 -3.66 5.84 16.42
N ASP A 127 -4.35 4.79 15.99
CA ASP A 127 -4.59 3.61 16.81
C ASP A 127 -3.27 2.90 17.12
N PHE A 128 -2.31 2.94 16.17
CA PHE A 128 -0.94 2.47 16.35
C PHE A 128 -0.05 3.46 17.15
N LEU A 129 -0.64 4.54 17.66
CA LEU A 129 0.02 5.59 18.46
C LEU A 129 1.17 6.29 17.73
N LEU A 130 1.16 6.33 16.40
CA LEU A 130 2.12 7.13 15.65
C LEU A 130 1.82 8.62 15.82
N GLU A 131 2.85 9.45 15.82
CA GLU A 131 2.72 10.91 15.88
C GLU A 131 2.16 11.48 14.58
N ARG A 132 2.51 10.85 13.46
CA ARG A 132 2.15 11.26 12.09
C ARG A 132 1.85 10.05 11.22
N ALA A 133 1.04 10.23 10.20
CA ALA A 133 0.78 9.19 9.21
C ALA A 133 2.03 8.84 8.41
N ASP A 134 2.85 9.86 8.06
CA ASP A 134 4.09 9.69 7.34
C ASP A 134 5.25 9.36 8.28
N GLN A 135 6.01 8.37 7.89
CA GLN A 135 7.22 7.91 8.55
C GLN A 135 8.44 8.12 7.62
N ARG A 136 9.63 7.79 8.08
CA ARG A 136 10.84 7.93 7.27
C ARG A 136 11.57 6.60 7.09
N LEU A 137 11.87 6.27 5.85
CA LEU A 137 12.82 5.22 5.50
C LEU A 137 14.17 5.88 5.23
N ILE A 138 15.10 5.72 6.14
CA ILE A 138 16.44 6.29 6.10
C ILE A 138 17.36 5.32 5.35
N ILE A 139 17.97 5.78 4.28
CA ILE A 139 18.85 5.00 3.40
C ILE A 139 20.30 5.31 3.73
N SER A 140 20.60 6.58 3.93
CA SER A 140 21.92 7.08 4.28
C SER A 140 21.83 8.31 5.19
N LYS A 141 22.96 8.90 5.54
CA LYS A 141 22.98 10.16 6.31
C LYS A 141 22.29 11.32 5.60
N THR A 142 22.27 11.30 4.27
CA THR A 142 21.76 12.40 3.42
C THR A 142 20.51 12.03 2.67
N GLU A 143 20.12 10.74 2.64
CA GLU A 143 19.01 10.25 1.83
C GLU A 143 17.96 9.55 2.70
N ASN A 144 16.74 10.01 2.60
CA ASN A 144 15.59 9.36 3.21
C ASN A 144 14.35 9.52 2.30
N ILE A 145 13.44 8.57 2.43
CA ILE A 145 12.16 8.54 1.73
C ILE A 145 11.05 8.76 2.75
N ARG A 146 10.13 9.65 2.44
CA ARG A 146 8.87 9.74 3.18
C ARG A 146 7.96 8.61 2.73
N CYS A 147 7.38 7.94 3.70
CA CYS A 147 6.55 6.77 3.43
C CYS A 147 5.43 6.64 4.44
N ILE A 148 4.38 5.94 4.04
CA ILE A 148 3.25 5.58 4.88
C ILE A 148 3.40 4.11 5.23
N LEU A 149 3.30 3.79 6.52
CA LEU A 149 3.29 2.43 7.01
C LEU A 149 1.94 1.80 6.68
N THR A 150 1.90 0.92 5.69
CA THR A 150 0.65 0.27 5.24
C THR A 150 0.26 -0.86 6.16
N ASN A 151 1.17 -1.78 6.41
CA ASN A 151 1.02 -2.79 7.44
C ASN A 151 2.36 -3.14 8.10
N VAL A 152 2.27 -3.82 9.22
CA VAL A 152 3.42 -4.17 10.02
C VAL A 152 3.20 -5.49 10.72
N SER A 153 4.29 -6.21 10.95
CA SER A 153 4.38 -7.40 11.78
C SER A 153 5.63 -7.33 12.65
N PHE A 154 5.81 -8.31 13.51
CA PHE A 154 7.00 -8.35 14.37
C PHE A 154 8.32 -8.31 13.55
N HIS A 155 8.37 -9.02 12.42
CA HIS A 155 9.57 -9.19 11.60
C HIS A 155 9.64 -8.30 10.36
N GLY A 156 8.65 -7.42 10.12
CA GLY A 156 8.71 -6.61 8.91
C GLY A 156 7.60 -5.58 8.75
N ALA A 157 7.72 -4.80 7.69
CA ALA A 157 6.75 -3.75 7.36
C ALA A 157 6.52 -3.67 5.86
N LEU A 158 5.36 -3.15 5.50
CA LEU A 158 5.01 -2.75 4.15
C LEU A 158 4.78 -1.24 4.14
N LEU A 159 5.50 -0.56 3.27
CA LEU A 159 5.47 0.89 3.14
C LEU A 159 4.99 1.29 1.75
N THR A 160 4.34 2.43 1.67
CA THR A 160 4.09 3.15 0.41
C THR A 160 4.74 4.52 0.52
N GLY A 161 5.57 4.89 -0.43
CA GLY A 161 6.31 6.14 -0.40
C GLY A 161 6.76 6.61 -1.78
N GLU A 162 7.50 7.70 -1.81
CA GLU A 162 8.07 8.25 -3.04
C GLU A 162 8.95 7.21 -3.74
N SER A 163 8.89 7.18 -5.07
CA SER A 163 9.74 6.32 -5.89
C SER A 163 11.22 6.74 -5.73
N SER A 164 12.08 5.76 -5.58
CA SER A 164 13.52 6.00 -5.42
C SER A 164 14.32 5.06 -6.31
N ARG A 165 15.63 5.33 -6.41
CA ARG A 165 16.58 4.48 -7.14
C ARG A 165 17.08 3.27 -6.34
N LEU A 166 16.46 3.00 -5.20
CA LEU A 166 16.81 1.86 -4.35
C LEU A 166 16.67 0.54 -5.09
N LYS A 167 17.53 -0.40 -4.73
CA LYS A 167 17.46 -1.78 -5.21
C LYS A 167 17.19 -2.74 -4.05
N VAL A 168 16.62 -3.88 -4.40
CA VAL A 168 16.36 -4.97 -3.44
C VAL A 168 17.68 -5.49 -2.92
N ASN A 169 17.78 -5.69 -1.60
CA ASN A 169 18.97 -6.21 -0.89
C ASN A 169 20.25 -5.38 -1.06
N GLU A 170 20.17 -4.11 -1.39
CA GLU A 170 21.34 -3.21 -1.58
C GLU A 170 21.88 -2.61 -0.27
N GLY A 171 21.64 -3.25 0.85
CA GLY A 171 22.15 -2.82 2.15
C GLY A 171 21.10 -2.65 3.23
N VAL A 172 21.53 -2.14 4.37
CA VAL A 172 20.68 -1.90 5.53
C VAL A 172 20.05 -0.52 5.40
N VAL A 173 18.74 -0.48 5.55
CA VAL A 173 17.96 0.75 5.68
C VAL A 173 17.36 0.82 7.09
N TYR A 174 16.92 1.99 7.53
CA TYR A 174 16.36 2.16 8.85
C TYR A 174 14.97 2.76 8.76
N LEU A 175 13.97 2.05 9.27
CA LEU A 175 12.62 2.59 9.40
C LEU A 175 12.53 3.37 10.71
N ALA A 176 12.37 4.69 10.61
CA ALA A 176 12.20 5.57 11.75
C ALA A 176 10.71 5.89 11.92
N MET A 177 10.15 5.45 13.04
CA MET A 177 8.75 5.63 13.43
C MET A 177 8.65 6.49 14.67
N ARG A 178 7.87 7.57 14.59
CA ARG A 178 7.62 8.45 15.74
C ARG A 178 6.31 8.09 16.41
N PHE A 179 6.35 7.93 17.71
CA PHE A 179 5.21 7.56 18.53
C PHE A 179 4.84 8.66 19.52
N THR A 180 3.56 8.74 19.88
CA THR A 180 3.02 9.74 20.82
C THR A 180 3.00 9.26 22.27
N SER A 181 2.84 7.95 22.50
CA SER A 181 2.69 7.42 23.86
C SER A 181 3.36 6.04 24.01
N PRO A 182 4.48 5.95 24.73
CA PRO A 182 5.33 7.07 25.16
C PRO A 182 5.89 7.82 23.95
N MET A 183 6.22 9.10 24.12
CA MET A 183 6.84 9.90 23.06
C MET A 183 8.26 9.41 22.82
N GLU A 184 8.47 8.74 21.71
CA GLU A 184 9.77 8.21 21.31
C GLU A 184 9.88 8.03 19.79
N THR A 185 11.10 7.96 19.30
CA THR A 185 11.38 7.54 17.93
C THR A 185 11.99 6.15 17.97
N VAL A 186 11.29 5.17 17.40
CA VAL A 186 11.81 3.82 17.21
C VAL A 186 12.49 3.76 15.86
N ILE A 187 13.75 3.34 15.85
CA ILE A 187 14.53 3.13 14.62
C ILE A 187 14.77 1.63 14.50
N GLN A 188 14.21 1.01 13.47
CA GLN A 188 14.32 -0.41 13.25
C GLN A 188 15.16 -0.67 11.98
N PRO A 189 16.33 -1.34 12.09
CA PRO A 189 17.12 -1.73 10.93
C PRO A 189 16.39 -2.78 10.11
N ALA A 190 16.48 -2.67 8.79
CA ALA A 190 15.79 -3.53 7.86
C ALA A 190 16.57 -3.73 6.57
N VAL A 191 16.22 -4.77 5.83
CA VAL A 191 16.56 -4.93 4.41
C VAL A 191 15.31 -4.78 3.57
N ILE A 192 15.46 -4.18 2.39
CA ILE A 192 14.39 -4.11 1.41
C ILE A 192 14.35 -5.43 0.67
N CYS A 193 13.33 -6.25 0.95
CA CYS A 193 13.15 -7.53 0.29
C CYS A 193 12.49 -7.39 -1.09
N ARG A 194 11.77 -6.27 -1.31
CA ARG A 194 11.01 -6.08 -2.54
C ARG A 194 10.67 -4.61 -2.73
N ILE A 195 10.74 -4.17 -3.97
CA ILE A 195 10.31 -2.85 -4.43
C ILE A 195 9.34 -3.06 -5.58
N GLU A 196 8.21 -2.39 -5.51
CA GLU A 196 7.22 -2.39 -6.56
C GLU A 196 6.97 -0.94 -6.98
N ASN A 197 7.46 -0.60 -8.16
CA ASN A 197 7.15 0.69 -8.75
C ASN A 197 5.69 0.67 -9.20
N ARG A 198 4.87 1.51 -8.59
CA ARG A 198 3.42 1.55 -8.82
C ARG A 198 3.06 2.61 -9.83
N THR A 199 3.71 3.75 -9.69
CA THR A 199 3.67 4.84 -10.65
C THR A 199 5.09 5.40 -10.78
N ASN A 200 5.29 6.41 -11.62
CA ASN A 200 6.58 7.12 -11.69
C ASN A 200 6.93 7.84 -10.38
N GLU A 201 5.93 8.11 -9.54
CA GLU A 201 6.06 8.88 -8.31
C GLU A 201 6.00 8.04 -7.04
N LEU A 202 5.34 6.88 -7.09
CA LEU A 202 5.08 6.05 -5.92
C LEU A 202 5.62 4.62 -6.08
N SER A 203 6.24 4.17 -5.01
CA SER A 203 6.72 2.80 -4.88
C SER A 203 6.25 2.18 -3.57
N ARG A 204 6.13 0.86 -3.59
CA ARG A 204 5.84 0.05 -2.43
C ARG A 204 7.10 -0.69 -2.02
N TYR A 205 7.45 -0.63 -0.75
CA TYR A 205 8.65 -1.23 -0.17
C TYR A 205 8.25 -2.31 0.84
N SER A 206 8.68 -3.54 0.62
CA SER A 206 8.57 -4.60 1.61
C SER A 206 9.87 -4.71 2.39
N LEU A 207 9.79 -4.50 3.68
CA LEU A 207 10.91 -4.56 4.60
C LEU A 207 10.91 -5.86 5.40
N LYS A 208 12.08 -6.46 5.58
CA LYS A 208 12.35 -7.46 6.60
C LYS A 208 13.25 -6.82 7.66
N PHE A 209 12.82 -6.81 8.90
CA PHE A 209 13.61 -6.28 10.01
C PHE A 209 14.79 -7.19 10.32
N ILE A 210 15.89 -6.58 10.77
CA ILE A 210 17.13 -7.25 11.12
C ILE A 210 17.22 -7.31 12.64
N GLU A 211 17.65 -8.46 13.16
CA GLU A 211 17.94 -8.62 14.57
C GLU A 211 19.26 -7.89 14.97
N PRO A 212 19.39 -7.40 16.21
CA PRO A 212 18.36 -7.46 17.27
C PRO A 212 17.24 -6.43 17.04
N TYR A 213 16.02 -6.85 17.32
CA TYR A 213 14.88 -5.92 17.29
C TYR A 213 14.96 -4.97 18.47
N SER A 214 14.58 -3.70 18.26
CA SER A 214 14.53 -2.75 19.37
C SER A 214 13.48 -3.21 20.39
N LEU A 215 13.81 -3.07 21.68
CA LEU A 215 12.90 -3.45 22.76
C LEU A 215 11.60 -2.64 22.71
N SER A 216 11.69 -1.37 22.35
CA SER A 216 10.53 -0.51 22.13
C SER A 216 9.62 -1.03 21.02
N TRP A 217 10.21 -1.53 19.93
CA TRP A 217 9.44 -2.14 18.85
C TRP A 217 8.67 -3.37 19.32
N GLN A 218 9.36 -4.29 20.01
CA GLN A 218 8.74 -5.51 20.52
C GLN A 218 7.53 -5.21 21.40
N LYS A 219 7.70 -4.34 22.41
CA LYS A 219 6.61 -3.94 23.31
C LYS A 219 5.41 -3.32 22.58
N ARG A 220 5.67 -2.56 21.52
CA ARG A 220 4.58 -1.91 20.77
C ARG A 220 3.79 -2.88 19.92
N ILE A 221 4.44 -3.82 19.27
CA ILE A 221 3.76 -4.85 18.48
C ILE A 221 2.92 -5.75 19.39
N GLU A 222 3.44 -6.17 20.53
CA GLU A 222 2.71 -6.95 21.51
C GLU A 222 1.47 -6.20 22.02
N ALA A 223 1.64 -4.95 22.48
CA ALA A 223 0.54 -4.13 22.98
C ALA A 223 -0.51 -3.79 21.92
N PHE A 224 -0.15 -3.79 20.63
CA PHE A 224 -1.10 -3.59 19.54
C PHE A 224 -1.90 -4.86 19.24
N GLY A 225 -1.27 -6.03 19.37
CA GLY A 225 -1.93 -7.34 19.21
C GLY A 225 -2.93 -7.69 20.31
N GLU A 226 -2.78 -7.10 21.49
CA GLU A 226 -3.69 -7.29 22.63
C GLU A 226 -4.95 -6.41 22.59
N ARG A 227 -5.08 -5.49 21.64
CA ARG A 227 -6.23 -4.57 21.46
C ARG A 227 -7.22 -5.12 20.45
#